data_60b49560b039e2c9b4738d16d4cd53e4
#
_entry.id   60b49560b039e2c9b4738d16d4cd53e4
#
_cell.length_a   1.000
_cell.length_b   1.000
_cell.length_c   1.000
_cell.angle_alpha   90.00
_cell.angle_beta   90.00
_cell.angle_gamma   90.00
#
_symmetry.space_group_name_H-M   'P 1'
#
loop_
_entity.id
_entity.type
_entity.pdbx_description
1 polymer ?
#
loop_
_entity_poly.entity_id
_entity_poly.type
_entity_poly.pdbx_seq_one_letter_code
_entity_poly.pdbx_strand_id
1 'polypeptide(L)'
;MIATAVLEYGMGRLVFCKCGSIAIWSGNIWSNQNSQQLADPYTLSHILHGVLFYGLLWLTLGKRVPVGMRLVLAVFMESGWELLENSSFIIDRYRATTISLDYYGDSILNSMGDILAMVLGFQLARFLPVRICVVGAIAVDLFLLYWIRDNLTINVIMLIHPIEAIKHWQMLR
;
A
#
# COMPACT_ATOMS: atom_id res chain seq x y z
N MET A 1 0.83 5.86 13.55
CA MET A 1 0.83 7.03 12.66
C MET A 1 1.84 8.10 13.05
N ILE A 2 1.70 8.86 14.17
CA ILE A 2 2.69 9.92 14.53
C ILE A 2 4.11 9.34 14.66
N ALA A 3 4.25 8.22 15.36
CA ALA A 3 5.56 7.56 15.48
C ALA A 3 6.12 7.13 14.12
N THR A 4 5.27 6.63 13.21
CA THR A 4 5.66 6.27 11.84
C THR A 4 6.19 7.49 11.09
N ALA A 5 5.44 8.60 11.10
CA ALA A 5 5.85 9.86 10.45
C ALA A 5 7.20 10.38 11.00
N VAL A 6 7.41 10.30 12.31
CA VAL A 6 8.68 10.72 12.94
C VAL A 6 9.84 9.81 12.51
N LEU A 7 9.61 8.49 12.44
CA LEU A 7 10.63 7.54 12.00
C LEU A 7 10.96 7.73 10.51
N GLU A 8 9.96 7.88 9.64
CA GLU A 8 10.16 8.17 8.22
C GLU A 8 10.92 9.49 7.99
N TYR A 9 10.60 10.52 8.77
CA TYR A 9 11.37 11.77 8.75
C TYR A 9 12.83 11.53 9.13
N GLY A 10 13.08 10.72 10.17
CA GLY A 10 14.43 10.30 10.56
C GLY A 10 15.15 9.46 9.48
N MET A 11 14.40 8.73 8.66
CA MET A 11 14.93 8.00 7.50
C MET A 11 15.18 8.90 6.28
N GLY A 12 14.88 10.21 6.39
CA GLY A 12 15.09 11.19 5.31
C GLY A 12 13.94 11.21 4.28
N ARG A 13 12.75 10.69 4.65
CA ARG A 13 11.58 10.79 3.77
C ARG A 13 11.07 12.24 3.75
N LEU A 14 10.55 12.63 2.59
CA LEU A 14 10.00 13.98 2.41
C LEU A 14 8.65 14.10 3.13
N VAL A 15 8.35 15.26 3.67
CA VAL A 15 7.05 15.50 4.27
C VAL A 15 5.94 15.46 3.22
N PHE A 16 6.20 16.04 2.04
CA PHE A 16 5.29 16.07 0.88
C PHE A 16 6.09 16.11 -0.42
N CYS A 17 5.42 16.07 -1.56
CA CYS A 17 6.00 16.04 -2.89
C CYS A 17 7.08 17.12 -3.12
N LYS A 18 8.22 16.72 -3.71
CA LYS A 18 9.25 17.67 -4.22
C LYS A 18 8.71 18.66 -5.24
N CYS A 19 7.57 18.33 -5.87
CA CYS A 19 6.92 19.21 -6.85
C CYS A 19 6.38 20.51 -6.25
N GLY A 20 6.39 20.66 -4.91
CA GLY A 20 5.92 21.84 -4.20
C GLY A 20 4.39 21.97 -4.13
N SER A 21 3.65 20.96 -4.60
CA SER A 21 2.18 20.93 -4.53
C SER A 21 1.69 19.76 -3.68
N ILE A 22 0.52 19.94 -3.08
CA ILE A 22 -0.21 18.90 -2.37
C ILE A 22 -1.52 18.65 -3.11
N ALA A 23 -1.75 17.42 -3.55
CA ALA A 23 -2.98 16.98 -4.17
C ALA A 23 -3.60 15.83 -3.37
N ILE A 24 -4.91 15.70 -3.48
CA ILE A 24 -5.64 14.56 -2.87
C ILE A 24 -5.37 13.29 -3.67
N TRP A 25 -5.18 13.41 -4.99
CA TRP A 25 -5.05 12.26 -5.89
C TRP A 25 -4.02 12.51 -7.00
N SER A 26 -3.17 11.52 -7.25
CA SER A 26 -2.26 11.45 -8.41
C SER A 26 -2.46 10.13 -9.13
N GLY A 27 -3.18 10.14 -10.26
CA GLY A 27 -3.59 8.90 -10.97
C GLY A 27 -2.56 8.35 -11.96
N ASN A 28 -1.41 8.99 -12.14
CA ASN A 28 -0.38 8.56 -13.10
C ASN A 28 0.82 7.95 -12.37
N ILE A 29 0.93 6.63 -12.39
CA ILE A 29 2.03 5.90 -11.74
C ILE A 29 3.41 6.19 -12.32
N TRP A 30 3.49 6.74 -13.54
CA TRP A 30 4.74 7.14 -14.19
C TRP A 30 5.16 8.58 -13.86
N SER A 31 4.33 9.27 -13.10
CA SER A 31 4.61 10.64 -12.66
C SER A 31 5.56 10.64 -11.47
N ASN A 32 6.38 11.67 -11.36
CA ASN A 32 7.18 11.94 -10.16
C ASN A 32 6.32 12.33 -8.93
N GLN A 33 5.00 12.39 -9.10
CA GLN A 33 4.04 12.65 -8.04
C GLN A 33 3.42 11.35 -7.48
N ASN A 34 3.62 10.20 -8.14
CA ASN A 34 3.21 8.90 -7.62
C ASN A 34 3.93 8.64 -6.29
N SER A 35 3.25 8.10 -5.32
CA SER A 35 3.78 7.88 -3.96
C SER A 35 4.23 9.18 -3.23
N GLN A 36 3.77 10.35 -3.71
CA GLN A 36 4.14 11.64 -3.15
C GLN A 36 2.93 12.50 -2.76
N GLN A 37 1.76 12.20 -3.28
CA GLN A 37 0.50 12.87 -2.97
C GLN A 37 -0.29 12.08 -1.93
N LEU A 38 -1.40 12.64 -1.41
CA LEU A 38 -2.16 11.97 -0.34
C LEU A 38 -2.65 10.57 -0.73
N ALA A 39 -3.04 10.40 -1.99
CA ALA A 39 -3.48 9.11 -2.53
C ALA A 39 -3.10 8.97 -4.01
N ASP A 40 -2.93 7.72 -4.44
CA ASP A 40 -2.62 7.31 -5.79
C ASP A 40 -3.24 5.91 -6.10
N PRO A 41 -2.99 5.29 -7.26
CA PRO A 41 -3.52 3.97 -7.55
C PRO A 41 -3.15 2.89 -6.53
N TYR A 42 -1.96 2.95 -5.91
CA TYR A 42 -1.53 1.97 -4.92
C TYR A 42 -2.26 2.11 -3.58
N THR A 43 -2.84 3.27 -3.28
CA THR A 43 -3.72 3.46 -2.12
C THR A 43 -4.88 2.44 -2.10
N LEU A 44 -5.35 1.96 -3.27
CA LEU A 44 -6.31 0.87 -3.35
C LEU A 44 -5.74 -0.46 -2.82
N SER A 45 -4.46 -0.72 -2.99
CA SER A 45 -3.79 -1.89 -2.40
C SER A 45 -3.75 -1.81 -0.87
N HIS A 46 -3.60 -0.62 -0.29
CA HIS A 46 -3.65 -0.43 1.16
C HIS A 46 -5.08 -0.61 1.72
N ILE A 47 -6.13 -0.32 0.93
CA ILE A 47 -7.50 -0.75 1.28
C ILE A 47 -7.58 -2.28 1.33
N LEU A 48 -6.95 -3.00 0.38
CA LEU A 48 -6.88 -4.46 0.41
C LEU A 48 -6.09 -4.98 1.62
N HIS A 49 -4.99 -4.33 2.03
CA HIS A 49 -4.29 -4.64 3.28
C HIS A 49 -5.26 -4.62 4.47
N GLY A 50 -6.11 -3.59 4.57
CA GLY A 50 -7.11 -3.47 5.62
C GLY A 50 -8.10 -4.64 5.65
N VAL A 51 -8.60 -5.06 4.49
CA VAL A 51 -9.48 -6.23 4.36
C VAL A 51 -8.77 -7.51 4.77
N LEU A 52 -7.53 -7.71 4.31
CA LEU A 52 -6.70 -8.88 4.62
C LEU A 52 -6.34 -8.94 6.11
N PHE A 53 -5.94 -7.82 6.71
CA PHE A 53 -5.59 -7.75 8.13
C PHE A 53 -6.80 -7.98 9.02
N TYR A 54 -7.98 -7.45 8.66
CA TYR A 54 -9.22 -7.79 9.37
C TYR A 54 -9.48 -9.30 9.35
N GLY A 55 -9.42 -9.92 8.17
CA GLY A 55 -9.62 -11.37 8.01
C GLY A 55 -8.60 -12.19 8.79
N LEU A 56 -7.31 -11.88 8.66
CA LEU A 56 -6.21 -12.55 9.37
C LEU A 56 -6.37 -12.46 10.88
N LEU A 57 -6.59 -11.26 11.42
CA LEU A 57 -6.75 -11.04 12.84
C LEU A 57 -8.06 -11.62 13.38
N TRP A 58 -9.10 -11.71 12.55
CA TRP A 58 -10.32 -12.41 12.93
C TRP A 58 -10.12 -13.93 12.99
N LEU A 59 -9.42 -14.52 12.04
CA LEU A 59 -9.14 -15.97 12.00
C LEU A 59 -8.20 -16.40 13.15
N THR A 60 -7.18 -15.61 13.44
CA THR A 60 -6.16 -15.96 14.44
C THR A 60 -6.57 -15.63 15.87
N LEU A 61 -7.15 -14.46 16.09
CA LEU A 61 -7.49 -13.94 17.43
C LEU A 61 -9.00 -14.09 17.74
N GLY A 62 -9.84 -14.12 16.74
CA GLY A 62 -11.28 -14.33 16.85
C GLY A 62 -11.95 -13.38 17.83
N LYS A 63 -12.83 -13.93 18.68
CA LYS A 63 -13.54 -13.18 19.74
C LYS A 63 -12.69 -12.96 20.99
N ARG A 64 -11.48 -13.54 21.08
CA ARG A 64 -10.60 -13.39 22.26
C ARG A 64 -10.07 -11.98 22.40
N VAL A 65 -9.96 -11.25 21.28
CA VAL A 65 -9.44 -9.88 21.23
C VAL A 65 -10.50 -8.93 20.69
N PRO A 66 -10.82 -7.83 21.39
CA PRO A 66 -11.80 -6.84 20.93
C PRO A 66 -11.40 -6.26 19.57
N VAL A 67 -12.41 -5.89 18.77
CA VAL A 67 -12.19 -5.35 17.41
C VAL A 67 -11.31 -4.08 17.43
N GLY A 68 -11.44 -3.24 18.45
CA GLY A 68 -10.59 -2.05 18.59
C GLY A 68 -9.11 -2.41 18.75
N MET A 69 -8.79 -3.44 19.53
CA MET A 69 -7.40 -3.91 19.67
C MET A 69 -6.90 -4.55 18.37
N ARG A 70 -7.76 -5.28 17.63
CA ARG A 70 -7.40 -5.82 16.31
C ARG A 70 -7.12 -4.69 15.30
N LEU A 71 -7.88 -3.58 15.35
CA LEU A 71 -7.57 -2.40 14.55
C LEU A 71 -6.21 -1.78 14.92
N VAL A 72 -5.90 -1.68 16.22
CA VAL A 72 -4.57 -1.20 16.67
C VAL A 72 -3.45 -2.09 16.15
N LEU A 73 -3.64 -3.41 16.17
CA LEU A 73 -2.68 -4.37 15.60
C LEU A 73 -2.56 -4.21 14.08
N ALA A 74 -3.67 -4.01 13.36
CA ALA A 74 -3.65 -3.75 11.93
C ALA A 74 -2.90 -2.46 11.59
N VAL A 75 -3.14 -1.37 12.34
CA VAL A 75 -2.38 -0.11 12.19
C VAL A 75 -0.91 -0.31 12.48
N PHE A 76 -0.56 -1.14 13.45
CA PHE A 76 0.84 -1.46 13.75
C PHE A 76 1.49 -2.26 12.60
N MET A 77 0.78 -3.23 12.03
CA MET A 77 1.27 -4.01 10.88
C MET A 77 1.49 -3.11 9.66
N GLU A 78 0.52 -2.26 9.34
CA GLU A 78 0.64 -1.31 8.22
C GLU A 78 1.76 -0.29 8.45
N SER A 79 1.84 0.28 9.66
CA SER A 79 2.95 1.17 10.00
C SER A 79 4.31 0.49 9.87
N GLY A 80 4.39 -0.80 10.19
CA GLY A 80 5.59 -1.60 9.98
C GLY A 80 5.90 -1.80 8.49
N TRP A 81 4.86 -1.99 7.68
CA TRP A 81 5.01 -2.08 6.22
C TRP A 81 5.52 -0.76 5.64
N GLU A 82 4.91 0.38 5.97
CA GLU A 82 5.34 1.70 5.53
C GLU A 82 6.84 1.97 5.84
N LEU A 83 7.27 1.66 7.06
CA LEU A 83 8.68 1.81 7.44
C LEU A 83 9.60 0.87 6.63
N LEU A 84 9.15 -0.35 6.37
CA LEU A 84 9.91 -1.32 5.57
C LEU A 84 9.99 -0.87 4.11
N GLU A 85 8.86 -0.47 3.51
CA GLU A 85 8.74 -0.01 2.14
C GLU A 85 9.61 1.22 1.87
N ASN A 86 9.64 2.14 2.83
CA ASN A 86 10.46 3.34 2.81
C ASN A 86 11.92 3.14 3.22
N SER A 87 12.34 1.89 3.51
CA SER A 87 13.75 1.56 3.72
C SER A 87 14.53 1.56 2.40
N SER A 88 15.82 1.86 2.46
CA SER A 88 16.70 1.77 1.27
C SER A 88 16.67 0.36 0.66
N PHE A 89 16.54 -0.68 1.48
CA PHE A 89 16.49 -2.05 1.02
C PHE A 89 15.30 -2.31 0.08
N ILE A 90 14.09 -1.91 0.45
CA ILE A 90 12.90 -2.10 -0.39
C ILE A 90 12.88 -1.12 -1.56
N ILE A 91 13.31 0.13 -1.38
CA ILE A 91 13.40 1.10 -2.48
C ILE A 91 14.33 0.58 -3.58
N ASP A 92 15.52 0.08 -3.23
CA ASP A 92 16.45 -0.48 -4.20
C ASP A 92 15.90 -1.76 -4.83
N ARG A 93 15.13 -2.54 -4.06
CA ARG A 93 14.44 -3.73 -4.57
C ARG A 93 13.38 -3.36 -5.60
N TYR A 94 12.53 -2.37 -5.32
CA TYR A 94 11.52 -1.88 -6.28
C TYR A 94 12.18 -1.41 -7.58
N ARG A 95 13.21 -0.59 -7.50
CA ARG A 95 13.95 -0.12 -8.69
C ARG A 95 14.53 -1.26 -9.52
N ALA A 96 15.07 -2.28 -8.87
CA ALA A 96 15.69 -3.40 -9.56
C ALA A 96 14.67 -4.34 -10.20
N THR A 97 13.54 -4.59 -9.53
CA THR A 97 12.65 -5.72 -9.84
C THR A 97 11.30 -5.34 -10.43
N THR A 98 10.87 -4.08 -10.31
CA THR A 98 9.57 -3.61 -10.80
C THR A 98 9.70 -2.56 -11.89
N ILE A 99 8.57 -2.00 -12.30
CA ILE A 99 8.52 -0.88 -13.26
C ILE A 99 8.79 0.48 -12.60
N SER A 100 8.90 0.54 -11.28
CA SER A 100 9.12 1.77 -10.52
C SER A 100 10.60 2.17 -10.48
N LEU A 101 11.23 2.37 -11.65
CA LEU A 101 12.66 2.59 -11.80
C LEU A 101 13.17 3.84 -11.07
N ASP A 102 12.35 4.87 -10.97
CA ASP A 102 12.67 6.15 -10.32
C ASP A 102 12.09 6.28 -8.91
N TYR A 103 11.53 5.19 -8.36
CA TYR A 103 10.98 5.21 -7.01
C TYR A 103 12.05 5.54 -5.97
N TYR A 104 11.81 6.52 -5.14
CA TYR A 104 12.73 6.98 -4.10
C TYR A 104 12.12 6.96 -2.69
N GLY A 105 11.03 6.21 -2.52
CA GLY A 105 10.23 6.11 -1.31
C GLY A 105 9.06 7.08 -1.33
N ASP A 106 8.10 6.83 -0.46
CA ASP A 106 6.90 7.64 -0.33
C ASP A 106 7.20 8.96 0.40
N SER A 107 6.34 9.94 0.20
CA SER A 107 6.29 11.05 1.13
C SER A 107 5.56 10.64 2.41
N ILE A 108 5.87 11.29 3.53
CA ILE A 108 5.17 11.06 4.80
C ILE A 108 3.66 11.31 4.64
N LEU A 109 3.28 12.28 3.80
CA LEU A 109 1.87 12.53 3.48
C LEU A 109 1.21 11.32 2.82
N ASN A 110 1.89 10.65 1.89
CA ASN A 110 1.39 9.46 1.21
C ASN A 110 1.27 8.28 2.18
N SER A 111 2.33 7.94 2.91
CA SER A 111 2.29 6.89 3.93
C SER A 111 1.17 7.07 4.95
N MET A 112 0.92 8.33 5.38
CA MET A 112 -0.23 8.60 6.27
C MET A 112 -1.56 8.37 5.56
N GLY A 113 -1.68 8.70 4.28
CA GLY A 113 -2.83 8.40 3.42
C GLY A 113 -3.09 6.91 3.31
N ASP A 114 -2.03 6.13 3.12
CA ASP A 114 -2.09 4.69 2.93
C ASP A 114 -2.45 3.94 4.23
N ILE A 115 -1.93 4.38 5.39
CA ILE A 115 -2.41 3.88 6.69
C ILE A 115 -3.91 4.19 6.89
N LEU A 116 -4.39 5.37 6.48
CA LEU A 116 -5.83 5.70 6.55
C LEU A 116 -6.65 4.85 5.59
N ALA A 117 -6.15 4.56 4.39
CA ALA A 117 -6.79 3.67 3.43
C ALA A 117 -6.88 2.23 3.97
N MET A 118 -5.83 1.74 4.61
CA MET A 118 -5.87 0.46 5.34
C MET A 118 -6.94 0.45 6.42
N VAL A 119 -7.04 1.51 7.23
CA VAL A 119 -8.10 1.64 8.27
C VAL A 119 -9.48 1.60 7.62
N LEU A 120 -9.68 2.27 6.48
CA LEU A 120 -10.94 2.21 5.72
C LEU A 120 -11.24 0.77 5.29
N GLY A 121 -10.28 0.06 4.71
CA GLY A 121 -10.41 -1.34 4.30
C GLY A 121 -10.77 -2.26 5.47
N PHE A 122 -10.13 -2.07 6.62
CA PHE A 122 -10.44 -2.80 7.85
C PHE A 122 -11.90 -2.57 8.30
N GLN A 123 -12.37 -1.32 8.25
CA GLN A 123 -13.75 -1.00 8.63
C GLN A 123 -14.76 -1.55 7.62
N LEU A 124 -14.46 -1.50 6.31
CA LEU A 124 -15.29 -2.13 5.28
C LEU A 124 -15.44 -3.63 5.55
N ALA A 125 -14.34 -4.33 5.83
CA ALA A 125 -14.35 -5.76 6.15
C ALA A 125 -15.10 -6.10 7.45
N ARG A 126 -15.13 -5.16 8.40
CA ARG A 126 -15.91 -5.31 9.64
C ARG A 126 -17.41 -5.25 9.40
N PHE A 127 -17.88 -4.36 8.52
CA PHE A 127 -19.29 -4.07 8.35
C PHE A 127 -19.94 -4.83 7.18
N LEU A 128 -19.16 -5.23 6.19
CA LEU A 128 -19.66 -5.91 5.00
C LEU A 128 -19.64 -7.45 5.18
N PRO A 129 -20.57 -8.15 4.52
CA PRO A 129 -20.52 -9.61 4.45
C PRO A 129 -19.22 -10.11 3.81
N VAL A 130 -18.67 -11.21 4.33
CA VAL A 130 -17.40 -11.80 3.85
C VAL A 130 -17.38 -12.00 2.33
N ARG A 131 -18.51 -12.44 1.75
CA ARG A 131 -18.61 -12.64 0.28
C ARG A 131 -18.39 -11.34 -0.48
N ILE A 132 -18.95 -10.22 0.02
CA ILE A 132 -18.75 -8.90 -0.60
C ILE A 132 -17.31 -8.46 -0.45
N CYS A 133 -16.67 -8.68 0.70
CA CYS A 133 -15.26 -8.36 0.91
C CYS A 133 -14.36 -9.15 -0.04
N VAL A 134 -14.58 -10.46 -0.19
CA VAL A 134 -13.77 -11.32 -1.07
C VAL A 134 -13.96 -10.92 -2.54
N VAL A 135 -15.21 -10.78 -3.00
CA VAL A 135 -15.48 -10.38 -4.40
C VAL A 135 -14.94 -8.98 -4.68
N GLY A 136 -15.14 -8.05 -3.74
CA GLY A 136 -14.63 -6.69 -3.86
C GLY A 136 -13.10 -6.64 -3.90
N ALA A 137 -12.41 -7.41 -3.05
CA ALA A 137 -10.96 -7.48 -3.06
C ALA A 137 -10.42 -8.01 -4.40
N ILE A 138 -10.98 -9.11 -4.90
CA ILE A 138 -10.61 -9.65 -6.22
C ILE A 138 -10.90 -8.64 -7.32
N ALA A 139 -12.04 -7.96 -7.29
CA ALA A 139 -12.41 -6.98 -8.30
C ALA A 139 -11.44 -5.78 -8.31
N VAL A 140 -11.05 -5.28 -7.13
CA VAL A 140 -10.07 -4.17 -7.02
C VAL A 140 -8.70 -4.61 -7.51
N ASP A 141 -8.23 -5.79 -7.13
CA ASP A 141 -6.92 -6.32 -7.55
C ASP A 141 -6.87 -6.50 -9.09
N LEU A 142 -7.93 -7.06 -9.69
CA LEU A 142 -8.05 -7.19 -11.15
C LEU A 142 -8.22 -5.84 -11.85
N PHE A 143 -8.92 -4.89 -11.25
CA PHE A 143 -9.06 -3.53 -11.78
C PHE A 143 -7.71 -2.83 -11.85
N LEU A 144 -6.90 -2.89 -10.81
CA LEU A 144 -5.55 -2.34 -10.80
C LEU A 144 -4.67 -3.00 -11.86
N LEU A 145 -4.74 -4.34 -11.98
CA LEU A 145 -4.03 -5.09 -13.01
C LEU A 145 -4.37 -4.61 -14.42
N TYR A 146 -5.64 -4.34 -14.69
CA TYR A 146 -6.10 -3.81 -15.96
C TYR A 146 -5.66 -2.35 -16.17
N TRP A 147 -5.82 -1.51 -15.14
CA TRP A 147 -5.62 -0.08 -15.25
C TRP A 147 -4.15 0.32 -15.30
N ILE A 148 -3.34 -0.19 -14.36
CA ILE A 148 -1.94 0.20 -14.20
C ILE A 148 -0.96 -0.93 -14.52
N ARG A 149 -1.43 -2.12 -14.92
CA ARG A 149 -0.64 -3.35 -15.11
C ARG A 149 0.16 -3.77 -13.88
N ASP A 150 -0.28 -3.34 -12.73
CA ASP A 150 0.27 -3.73 -11.45
C ASP A 150 -0.87 -3.89 -10.43
N ASN A 151 -0.66 -4.65 -9.39
CA ASN A 151 -1.60 -4.85 -8.31
C ASN A 151 -0.90 -5.43 -7.09
N LEU A 152 -1.61 -5.56 -5.97
CA LEU A 152 -1.04 -6.11 -4.74
C LEU A 152 -0.42 -7.51 -4.96
N THR A 153 -1.10 -8.37 -5.70
CA THR A 153 -0.64 -9.76 -5.95
C THR A 153 0.68 -9.77 -6.73
N ILE A 154 0.76 -9.06 -7.85
CA ILE A 154 1.98 -8.97 -8.67
C ILE A 154 3.09 -8.27 -7.91
N ASN A 155 2.79 -7.19 -7.20
CA ASN A 155 3.76 -6.45 -6.43
C ASN A 155 4.46 -7.34 -5.40
N VAL A 156 3.69 -8.10 -4.62
CA VAL A 156 4.25 -9.08 -3.64
C VAL A 156 5.08 -10.15 -4.35
N ILE A 157 4.61 -10.71 -5.47
CA ILE A 157 5.36 -11.72 -6.23
C ILE A 157 6.70 -11.14 -6.69
N MET A 158 6.69 -9.96 -7.29
CA MET A 158 7.89 -9.32 -7.84
C MET A 158 8.90 -8.91 -6.76
N LEU A 159 8.44 -8.52 -5.58
CA LEU A 159 9.31 -8.25 -4.45
C LEU A 159 9.99 -9.50 -3.91
N ILE A 160 9.29 -10.64 -3.84
CA ILE A 160 9.82 -11.89 -3.31
C ILE A 160 10.66 -12.61 -4.37
N HIS A 161 10.08 -12.80 -5.56
CA HIS A 161 10.67 -13.55 -6.67
C HIS A 161 10.44 -12.84 -8.00
N PRO A 162 11.36 -11.97 -8.44
CA PRO A 162 11.23 -11.23 -9.69
C PRO A 162 11.09 -12.15 -10.89
N ILE A 163 10.09 -11.86 -11.74
CA ILE A 163 9.81 -12.60 -12.98
C ILE A 163 9.97 -11.64 -14.15
N GLU A 164 11.04 -11.78 -14.93
CA GLU A 164 11.35 -10.88 -16.05
C GLU A 164 10.22 -10.78 -17.07
N ALA A 165 9.49 -11.88 -17.32
CA ALA A 165 8.35 -11.85 -18.23
C ALA A 165 7.24 -10.91 -17.75
N ILE A 166 6.97 -10.85 -16.45
CA ILE A 166 6.00 -9.93 -15.86
C ILE A 166 6.50 -8.49 -16.00
N LYS A 167 7.76 -8.22 -15.64
CA LYS A 167 8.38 -6.90 -15.77
C LYS A 167 8.31 -6.38 -17.21
N HIS A 168 8.68 -7.22 -18.17
CA HIS A 168 8.55 -6.88 -19.60
C HIS A 168 7.11 -6.57 -20.01
N TRP A 169 6.16 -7.40 -19.60
CA TRP A 169 4.75 -7.17 -19.89
C TRP A 169 4.22 -5.85 -19.29
N GLN A 170 4.64 -5.51 -18.08
CA GLN A 170 4.28 -4.25 -17.44
C GLN A 170 4.84 -3.03 -18.21
N MET A 171 6.03 -3.15 -18.81
CA MET A 171 6.70 -2.07 -19.58
C MET A 171 6.12 -1.85 -21.00
N LEU A 172 5.38 -2.80 -21.54
CA LEU A 172 4.81 -2.74 -22.91
C LEU A 172 3.60 -1.78 -23.00
N ARG A 173 3.76 -0.52 -22.60
CA ARG A 173 2.72 0.52 -22.77
C ARG A 173 2.92 1.30 -24.04
#